data_e3d070b7d0f3eda01750a2cbc9f681c8
#
_entry.id   e3d070b7d0f3eda01750a2cbc9f681c8
#
_cell.length_a   1.000
_cell.length_b   1.000
_cell.length_c   1.000
_cell.angle_alpha   90.00
_cell.angle_beta   90.00
_cell.angle_gamma   90.00
#
_symmetry.space_group_name_H-M   'P 1'
#
loop_
_entity.id
_entity.type
_entity.pdbx_description
1 polymer ?
#
loop_
_entity_poly.entity_id
_entity_poly.type
_entity_poly.pdbx_seq_one_letter_code
_entity_poly.pdbx_strand_id
1 'polypeptide(L)' 'MEQPKLILLSDIIEQKVRKEKELEFYQAELEKLKEKMYWLQRDIDVNNIIIDMIKSEAILDIKENMETKLLKDDK' A
#
# COMPACT_ATOMS: atom_id res chain seq x y z
N MET A 1 41.24 -34.13 23.95
CA MET A 1 41.34 -32.72 23.61
C MET A 1 40.39 -32.44 22.45
N GLU A 2 39.41 -31.61 22.67
CA GLU A 2 38.50 -31.29 21.61
C GLU A 2 39.17 -30.42 20.55
N GLN A 3 38.82 -30.67 19.33
CA GLN A 3 39.40 -29.92 18.21
C GLN A 3 38.68 -28.59 18.06
N PRO A 4 39.42 -27.46 18.10
CA PRO A 4 38.81 -26.14 17.93
C PRO A 4 37.98 -26.00 16.67
N LYS A 5 38.35 -26.73 15.62
CA LYS A 5 37.58 -26.73 14.34
C LYS A 5 36.17 -27.26 14.47
N LEU A 6 35.92 -28.27 15.30
CA LEU A 6 34.60 -28.83 15.52
C LEU A 6 33.72 -27.87 16.30
N ILE A 7 34.25 -27.19 17.30
CA ILE A 7 33.54 -26.20 18.07
C ILE A 7 33.16 -25.02 17.17
N LEU A 8 34.10 -24.56 16.35
CA LEU A 8 33.85 -23.45 15.44
C LEU A 8 32.80 -23.80 14.40
N LEU A 9 32.83 -25.00 13.83
CA LEU A 9 31.85 -25.46 12.87
C LEU A 9 30.45 -25.52 13.48
N SER A 10 30.36 -26.03 14.72
CA SER A 10 29.09 -26.09 15.44
C SER A 10 28.49 -24.70 15.67
N ASP A 11 29.36 -23.74 16.06
CA ASP A 11 28.94 -22.35 16.25
C ASP A 11 28.43 -21.72 14.96
N ILE A 12 29.13 -21.98 13.86
CA ILE A 12 28.75 -21.45 12.55
C ILE A 12 27.40 -22.03 12.11
N ILE A 13 27.19 -23.32 12.32
CA ILE A 13 25.92 -23.98 11.99
C ILE A 13 24.79 -23.37 12.82
N GLU A 14 24.99 -23.16 14.11
CA GLU A 14 24.01 -22.50 14.96
C GLU A 14 23.66 -21.10 14.48
N GLN A 15 24.66 -20.33 14.13
CA GLN A 15 24.48 -18.99 13.60
C GLN A 15 23.70 -19.01 12.30
N LYS A 16 24.00 -19.96 11.43
CA LYS A 16 23.29 -20.14 10.17
C LYS A 16 21.81 -20.43 10.40
N VAL A 17 21.51 -21.35 11.29
CA VAL A 17 20.13 -21.73 11.62
C VAL A 17 19.36 -20.54 12.16
N ARG A 18 19.95 -19.76 13.05
CA ARG A 18 19.33 -18.54 13.60
C ARG A 18 19.03 -17.51 12.52
N LYS A 19 20.01 -17.30 11.63
CA LYS A 19 19.86 -16.36 10.51
C LYS A 19 18.78 -16.81 9.52
N GLU A 20 18.68 -18.10 9.26
CA GLU A 20 17.65 -18.66 8.41
C GLU A 20 16.26 -18.43 9.02
N LYS A 21 16.11 -18.63 10.31
CA LYS A 21 14.85 -18.37 11.01
C LYS A 21 14.48 -16.89 11.00
N GLU A 22 15.47 -16.03 11.19
CA GLU A 22 15.28 -14.60 11.13
C GLU A 22 14.85 -14.16 9.73
N LEU A 23 15.45 -14.73 8.71
CA LEU A 23 15.08 -14.47 7.32
C LEU A 23 13.64 -14.90 7.05
N GLU A 24 13.25 -16.08 7.52
CA GLU A 24 11.88 -16.57 7.37
C GLU A 24 10.87 -15.62 8.05
N PHE A 25 11.22 -15.12 9.23
CA PHE A 25 10.40 -14.16 9.94
C PHE A 25 10.20 -12.88 9.10
N TYR A 26 11.27 -12.34 8.57
CA TYR A 26 11.18 -11.13 7.76
C TYR A 26 10.45 -11.36 6.45
N GLN A 27 10.59 -12.52 5.85
CA GLN A 27 9.83 -12.89 4.65
C GLN A 27 8.33 -12.92 4.93
N ALA A 28 7.94 -13.47 6.08
CA ALA A 28 6.54 -13.47 6.50
C ALA A 28 6.03 -12.05 6.75
N GLU A 29 6.84 -11.21 7.40
CA GLU A 29 6.50 -9.81 7.62
C GLU A 29 6.38 -9.04 6.30
N LEU A 30 7.25 -9.33 5.34
CA LEU A 30 7.19 -8.71 4.02
C LEU A 30 5.88 -9.05 3.30
N GLU A 31 5.44 -10.29 3.38
CA GLU A 31 4.17 -10.71 2.78
C GLU A 31 2.98 -9.98 3.41
N LYS A 32 3.01 -9.79 4.73
CA LYS A 32 1.98 -9.01 5.43
C LYS A 32 1.98 -7.55 4.97
N LEU A 33 3.16 -6.96 4.81
CA LEU A 33 3.30 -5.59 4.33
C LEU A 33 2.79 -5.44 2.90
N LYS A 34 3.09 -6.39 2.04
CA LYS A 34 2.60 -6.41 0.65
C LYS A 34 1.08 -6.42 0.63
N GLU A 35 0.46 -7.22 1.48
CA GLU A 35 -0.99 -7.28 1.59
C GLU A 35 -1.58 -5.95 2.04
N LYS A 36 -0.98 -5.32 3.06
CA LYS A 36 -1.40 -4.00 3.52
C LYS A 36 -1.28 -2.95 2.43
N MET A 37 -0.17 -2.97 1.69
CA MET A 37 0.04 -2.05 0.58
C MET A 37 -1.00 -2.23 -0.52
N TYR A 38 -1.36 -3.46 -0.81
CA TYR A 38 -2.40 -3.77 -1.79
C TYR A 38 -3.74 -3.12 -1.40
N TRP A 39 -4.16 -3.30 -0.14
CA TRP A 39 -5.42 -2.75 0.33
C TRP A 39 -5.41 -1.24 0.39
N LEU A 40 -4.28 -0.65 0.81
CA LEU A 40 -4.11 0.80 0.82
C LEU A 40 -4.19 1.37 -0.60
N GLN A 41 -3.53 0.74 -1.55
CA GLN A 41 -3.58 1.19 -2.95
C GLN A 41 -5.01 1.10 -3.49
N ARG A 42 -5.71 0.05 -3.18
CA ARG A 42 -7.10 -0.11 -3.57
C ARG A 42 -7.98 0.99 -2.98
N ASP A 43 -7.78 1.32 -1.71
CA ASP A 43 -8.52 2.40 -1.04
C ASP A 43 -8.24 3.75 -1.70
N ILE A 44 -6.97 4.00 -2.02
CA ILE A 44 -6.58 5.23 -2.74
C ILE A 44 -7.28 5.30 -4.10
N ASP A 45 -7.30 4.21 -4.84
CA ASP A 45 -7.94 4.16 -6.16
C ASP A 45 -9.43 4.43 -6.06
N VAL A 46 -10.10 3.84 -5.07
CA VAL A 46 -11.53 4.07 -4.81
C VAL A 46 -11.76 5.55 -4.46
N ASN A 47 -10.93 6.10 -3.59
CA ASN A 47 -11.04 7.51 -3.20
C ASN A 47 -10.85 8.43 -4.40
N ASN A 48 -9.91 8.12 -5.28
CA ASN A 48 -9.70 8.90 -6.50
C ASN A 48 -10.92 8.87 -7.42
N ILE A 49 -11.56 7.72 -7.55
CA ILE A 49 -12.79 7.60 -8.32
C ILE A 49 -13.90 8.48 -7.70
N ILE A 50 -14.05 8.42 -6.39
CA ILE A 50 -15.06 9.22 -5.67
C ILE A 50 -14.78 10.72 -5.85
N ILE A 51 -13.53 11.14 -5.71
CA ILE A 51 -13.12 12.53 -5.92
C ILE A 51 -13.45 12.98 -7.34
N ASP A 52 -13.14 12.16 -8.33
CA ASP A 52 -13.45 12.49 -9.73
C ASP A 52 -14.94 12.62 -9.98
N MET A 53 -15.73 11.74 -9.37
CA MET A 53 -17.19 11.82 -9.47
C MET A 53 -17.74 13.10 -8.84
N ILE A 54 -17.24 13.46 -7.66
CA ILE A 54 -17.66 14.69 -6.97
C ILE A 54 -17.29 15.92 -7.80
N LYS A 55 -16.06 15.94 -8.34
CA LYS A 55 -15.62 17.05 -9.20
C LYS A 55 -16.47 17.17 -10.44
N SER A 56 -16.83 16.07 -11.05
CA SER A 56 -17.70 16.05 -12.25
C SER A 56 -19.07 16.61 -11.94
N GLU A 57 -19.66 16.21 -10.82
CA GLU A 57 -20.95 16.71 -10.37
C GLU A 57 -20.91 18.22 -10.07
N ALA A 58 -19.85 18.66 -9.39
CA ALA A 58 -19.68 20.09 -9.10
C ALA A 58 -19.56 20.91 -10.39
N ILE A 59 -18.86 20.41 -11.38
CA ILE A 59 -18.73 21.09 -12.68
C ILE A 59 -20.08 21.14 -13.39
N LEU A 60 -20.86 20.06 -13.37
CA LEU A 60 -22.18 20.02 -13.95
C LEU A 60 -23.13 21.00 -13.26
N ASP A 61 -23.12 21.05 -11.92
CA ASP A 61 -23.95 21.98 -11.17
C ASP A 61 -23.64 23.44 -11.51
N ILE A 62 -22.37 23.78 -11.62
CA ILE A 62 -21.95 25.13 -12.01
C ILE A 62 -22.46 25.45 -13.41
N LYS A 63 -22.31 24.53 -14.34
CA LYS A 63 -22.77 24.70 -15.71
C LYS A 63 -24.29 24.89 -15.78
N GLU A 64 -25.07 24.08 -15.07
CA GLU A 64 -26.50 24.19 -15.01
C GLU A 64 -26.93 25.52 -14.42
N ASN A 65 -26.28 25.97 -13.35
CA ASN A 65 -26.58 27.27 -12.74
C ASN A 65 -26.29 28.42 -13.69
N MET A 66 -25.22 28.35 -14.44
CA MET A 66 -24.89 29.37 -15.45
C MET A 66 -25.90 29.42 -16.57
N GLU A 67 -26.31 28.27 -17.08
CA GLU A 67 -27.34 28.18 -18.12
C GLU A 67 -28.69 28.72 -17.65
N THR A 68 -29.06 28.45 -16.42
CA THR A 68 -30.30 28.97 -15.82
C THR A 68 -30.24 30.49 -15.70
N LYS A 69 -29.12 31.05 -15.31
CA LYS A 69 -28.91 32.51 -15.22
C LYS A 69 -29.02 33.16 -16.60
N LEU A 70 -28.41 32.57 -17.61
CA LEU A 70 -28.48 33.05 -18.98
C LEU A 70 -29.89 33.07 -19.51
N LEU A 71 -30.68 32.03 -19.23
CA LEU A 71 -32.07 31.95 -19.63
C LEU A 71 -32.92 33.02 -18.94
N LYS A 72 -32.64 33.34 -17.67
CA LYS A 72 -33.34 34.38 -16.95
C LYS A 72 -32.99 35.79 -17.46
N ASP A 73 -31.75 35.99 -17.88
CA ASP A 73 -31.29 37.27 -18.39
C ASP A 73 -31.82 37.59 -19.79
N ASP A 74 -32.25 36.58 -20.52
CA ASP A 74 -32.82 36.71 -21.87
C ASP A 74 -34.27 37.26 -21.87
N LYS A 75 -34.80 37.48 -20.71
CA LYS A 75 -36.09 38.12 -20.60
C LYS A 75 -35.94 39.65 -20.61
#